data_7bfe216ebaeff08a46eb46f2d9678711
#
_entry.id   7bfe216ebaeff08a46eb46f2d9678711
#
_cell.length_a   1.000
_cell.length_b   1.000
_cell.length_c   1.000
_cell.angle_alpha   90.00
_cell.angle_beta   90.00
_cell.angle_gamma   90.00
#
_symmetry.space_group_name_H-M   'P 1'
#
loop_
_entity.id
_entity.type
_entity.pdbx_description
1 polymer ?
#
loop_
_entity_poly.entity_id
_entity_poly.type
_entity_poly.pdbx_seq_one_letter_code
_entity_poly.pdbx_strand_id
1 'polypeptide(L)'
;MHIQSFNEEYYARYYQDRKTRVAAPSYFESLARFLAGYSELLGFRVRSIVDLGCGIGTLKKPFRKHFPRATYTGVDVSTYACEKYGWELASISDYAPAQSFDLVVCHDVLQYLGDKDAKAAIKNFANLNAGMLYFSVLTEEDYFENCDKSRTDSMVNLRGANWYRPKLRRYFRNLGGGAYMNREVDVALYALEHLD
;
A
#
# COMPACT_ATOMS: atom_id res chain seq x y z
N MET A 1 -12.52 9.70 19.17
CA MET A 1 -11.68 9.05 18.16
C MET A 1 -11.32 7.68 18.72
N HIS A 2 -11.94 6.60 18.23
CA HIS A 2 -11.53 5.25 18.63
C HIS A 2 -10.19 4.98 17.95
N ILE A 3 -9.12 4.94 18.75
CA ILE A 3 -7.81 4.49 18.28
C ILE A 3 -7.94 2.99 18.07
N GLN A 4 -7.93 2.54 16.83
CA GLN A 4 -7.85 1.12 16.50
C GLN A 4 -6.59 0.57 17.16
N SER A 5 -6.73 -0.45 17.99
CA SER A 5 -5.59 -1.13 18.59
C SER A 5 -5.08 -2.17 17.61
N PHE A 6 -4.01 -1.88 16.87
CA PHE A 6 -3.30 -2.82 16.00
C PHE A 6 -2.37 -3.71 16.83
N ASN A 7 -2.98 -4.54 17.69
CA ASN A 7 -2.30 -5.46 18.60
C ASN A 7 -2.23 -6.89 18.03
N GLU A 8 -1.74 -7.83 18.83
CA GLU A 8 -1.63 -9.25 18.45
C GLU A 8 -2.96 -9.86 18.04
N GLU A 9 -4.03 -9.59 18.79
CA GLU A 9 -5.37 -10.14 18.52
C GLU A 9 -5.93 -9.65 17.19
N TYR A 10 -5.71 -8.35 16.89
CA TYR A 10 -6.07 -7.78 15.60
C TYR A 10 -5.40 -8.52 14.44
N TYR A 11 -4.08 -8.68 14.50
CA TYR A 11 -3.34 -9.35 13.43
C TYR A 11 -3.63 -10.86 13.36
N ALA A 12 -3.85 -11.51 14.50
CA ALA A 12 -4.27 -12.90 14.52
C ALA A 12 -5.58 -13.10 13.76
N ARG A 13 -6.58 -12.27 14.05
CA ARG A 13 -7.90 -12.32 13.43
C ARG A 13 -7.87 -12.02 11.93
N TYR A 14 -7.31 -10.89 11.53
CA TYR A 14 -7.45 -10.38 10.15
C TYR A 14 -6.37 -10.87 9.19
N TYR A 15 -5.28 -11.45 9.68
CA TYR A 15 -4.15 -11.84 8.83
C TYR A 15 -3.69 -13.30 8.99
N GLN A 16 -3.80 -13.88 10.18
CA GLN A 16 -3.23 -15.21 10.46
C GLN A 16 -4.27 -16.33 10.42
N ASP A 17 -5.45 -16.12 11.01
CA ASP A 17 -6.49 -17.14 11.04
C ASP A 17 -7.08 -17.36 9.65
N ARG A 18 -7.00 -18.61 9.17
CA ARG A 18 -7.49 -19.00 7.83
C ARG A 18 -8.98 -18.75 7.62
N LYS A 19 -9.77 -18.73 8.70
CA LYS A 19 -11.23 -18.56 8.65
C LYS A 19 -11.62 -17.08 8.56
N THR A 20 -10.84 -16.18 9.13
CA THR A 20 -11.19 -14.77 9.30
C THR A 20 -10.28 -13.80 8.57
N ARG A 21 -9.11 -14.23 8.10
CA ARG A 21 -8.18 -13.36 7.36
C ARG A 21 -8.81 -12.76 6.11
N VAL A 22 -8.50 -11.49 5.86
CA VAL A 22 -9.02 -10.72 4.73
C VAL A 22 -8.52 -11.23 3.37
N ALA A 23 -7.27 -11.70 3.29
CA ALA A 23 -6.70 -12.20 2.04
C ALA A 23 -5.85 -13.47 2.25
N ALA A 24 -5.81 -14.32 1.24
CA ALA A 24 -4.96 -15.50 1.23
C ALA A 24 -3.49 -15.13 0.91
N PRO A 25 -2.48 -15.88 1.40
CA PRO A 25 -1.08 -15.64 1.05
C PRO A 25 -0.79 -15.63 -0.46
N SER A 26 -1.55 -16.42 -1.24
CA SER A 26 -1.46 -16.45 -2.70
C SER A 26 -1.81 -15.11 -3.37
N TYR A 27 -2.67 -14.30 -2.75
CA TYR A 27 -2.98 -12.96 -3.22
C TYR A 27 -1.73 -12.07 -3.19
N PHE A 28 -1.02 -12.04 -2.06
CA PHE A 28 0.19 -11.23 -1.90
C PHE A 28 1.35 -11.71 -2.81
N GLU A 29 1.44 -13.01 -3.04
CA GLU A 29 2.39 -13.58 -4.00
C GLU A 29 2.06 -13.13 -5.45
N SER A 30 0.78 -13.15 -5.82
CA SER A 30 0.33 -12.70 -7.13
C SER A 30 0.52 -11.19 -7.32
N LEU A 31 0.26 -10.40 -6.29
CA LEU A 31 0.48 -8.96 -6.30
C LEU A 31 1.96 -8.61 -6.50
N ALA A 32 2.86 -9.23 -5.75
CA ALA A 32 4.29 -8.98 -5.89
C ALA A 32 4.81 -9.37 -7.28
N ARG A 33 4.33 -10.49 -7.83
CA ARG A 33 4.64 -10.94 -9.19
C ARG A 33 4.11 -9.99 -10.26
N PHE A 34 2.89 -9.48 -10.09
CA PHE A 34 2.30 -8.47 -10.98
C PHE A 34 3.15 -7.20 -11.01
N LEU A 35 3.49 -6.65 -9.85
CA LEU A 35 4.29 -5.43 -9.76
C LEU A 35 5.70 -5.62 -10.34
N ALA A 36 6.32 -6.77 -10.12
CA ALA A 36 7.63 -7.08 -10.69
C ALA A 36 7.58 -7.17 -12.21
N GLY A 37 6.66 -7.96 -12.76
CA GLY A 37 6.49 -8.10 -14.21
C GLY A 37 6.10 -6.77 -14.87
N TYR A 38 5.26 -5.97 -14.19
CA TYR A 38 4.85 -4.68 -14.75
C TYR A 38 5.99 -3.66 -14.73
N SER A 39 6.78 -3.59 -13.66
CA SER A 39 7.96 -2.73 -13.62
C SER A 39 9.00 -3.11 -14.70
N GLU A 40 9.17 -4.42 -14.93
CA GLU A 40 10.04 -4.93 -15.99
C GLU A 40 9.54 -4.57 -17.39
N LEU A 41 8.23 -4.71 -17.64
CA LEU A 41 7.59 -4.30 -18.91
C LEU A 41 7.79 -2.82 -19.20
N LEU A 42 7.70 -1.96 -18.17
CA LEU A 42 7.95 -0.53 -18.27
C LEU A 42 9.44 -0.15 -18.36
N GLY A 43 10.35 -1.12 -18.31
CA GLY A 43 11.79 -0.86 -18.25
C GLY A 43 12.25 -0.18 -16.96
N PHE A 44 11.40 -0.17 -15.92
CA PHE A 44 11.68 0.49 -14.64
C PHE A 44 12.27 -0.48 -13.62
N ARG A 45 13.46 -0.14 -13.09
CA ARG A 45 14.15 -0.97 -12.11
C ARG A 45 13.82 -0.59 -10.68
N VAL A 46 13.27 -1.53 -9.93
CA VAL A 46 13.02 -1.39 -8.50
C VAL A 46 14.23 -1.93 -7.72
N ARG A 47 14.89 -1.07 -6.94
CA ARG A 47 16.02 -1.39 -6.04
C ARG A 47 15.71 -1.12 -4.58
N SER A 48 14.68 -0.32 -4.31
CA SER A 48 14.24 0.04 -2.97
C SER A 48 12.71 0.03 -2.89
N ILE A 49 12.20 -0.62 -1.84
CA ILE A 49 10.77 -0.77 -1.59
C ILE A 49 10.47 -0.29 -0.18
N VAL A 50 9.47 0.57 -0.02
CA VAL A 50 8.86 0.87 1.28
C VAL A 50 7.43 0.36 1.30
N ASP A 51 7.07 -0.36 2.35
CA ASP A 51 5.73 -0.89 2.61
C ASP A 51 5.13 -0.13 3.80
N LEU A 52 4.21 0.76 3.50
CA LEU A 52 3.62 1.72 4.42
C LEU A 52 2.34 1.14 5.03
N GLY A 53 2.36 0.90 6.34
CA GLY A 53 1.33 0.15 7.06
C GLY A 53 1.49 -1.35 6.81
N CYS A 54 2.73 -1.84 6.89
CA CYS A 54 3.10 -3.20 6.50
C CYS A 54 2.55 -4.30 7.43
N GLY A 55 2.01 -3.94 8.60
CA GLY A 55 1.44 -4.87 9.56
C GLY A 55 2.39 -6.01 9.94
N ILE A 56 1.98 -7.24 9.71
CA ILE A 56 2.83 -8.42 9.97
C ILE A 56 3.83 -8.73 8.83
N GLY A 57 3.94 -7.87 7.82
CA GLY A 57 4.89 -8.02 6.71
C GLY A 57 4.51 -9.09 5.69
N THR A 58 3.23 -9.22 5.39
CA THR A 58 2.71 -10.22 4.42
C THR A 58 3.34 -10.10 3.04
N LEU A 59 3.73 -8.89 2.64
CA LEU A 59 4.38 -8.62 1.35
C LEU A 59 5.91 -8.82 1.35
N LYS A 60 6.57 -8.85 2.52
CA LYS A 60 8.04 -8.94 2.59
C LYS A 60 8.63 -10.16 1.86
N LYS A 61 8.07 -11.35 2.14
CA LYS A 61 8.56 -12.59 1.51
C LYS A 61 8.27 -12.62 0.00
N PRO A 62 7.05 -12.31 -0.48
CA PRO A 62 6.76 -12.15 -1.90
C PRO A 62 7.67 -11.14 -2.60
N PHE A 63 7.87 -9.95 -2.02
CA PHE A 63 8.75 -8.95 -2.63
C PHE A 63 10.20 -9.40 -2.70
N ARG A 64 10.75 -10.03 -1.66
CA ARG A 64 12.10 -10.59 -1.72
C ARG A 64 12.28 -11.63 -2.82
N LYS A 65 11.24 -12.39 -3.12
CA LYS A 65 11.26 -13.40 -4.19
C LYS A 65 11.25 -12.76 -5.58
N HIS A 66 10.39 -11.77 -5.79
CA HIS A 66 10.16 -11.18 -7.12
C HIS A 66 11.04 -9.95 -7.40
N PHE A 67 11.57 -9.30 -6.36
CA PHE A 67 12.55 -8.23 -6.43
C PHE A 67 13.82 -8.59 -5.65
N PRO A 68 14.58 -9.61 -6.07
CA PRO A 68 15.67 -10.18 -5.26
C PRO A 68 16.84 -9.22 -5.00
N ARG A 69 16.91 -8.12 -5.76
CA ARG A 69 17.96 -7.08 -5.62
C ARG A 69 17.46 -5.83 -4.92
N ALA A 70 16.19 -5.77 -4.53
CA ALA A 70 15.63 -4.63 -3.84
C ALA A 70 15.79 -4.74 -2.32
N THR A 71 16.11 -3.64 -1.68
CA THR A 71 15.95 -3.48 -0.23
C THR A 71 14.47 -3.33 0.11
N TYR A 72 14.06 -3.83 1.28
CA TYR A 72 12.69 -3.72 1.76
C TYR A 72 12.68 -3.06 3.13
N THR A 73 11.93 -1.97 3.24
CA THR A 73 11.68 -1.22 4.47
C THR A 73 10.20 -1.35 4.82
N GLY A 74 9.89 -1.86 6.00
CA GLY A 74 8.53 -1.90 6.54
C GLY A 74 8.34 -0.73 7.50
N VAL A 75 7.20 -0.04 7.39
CA VAL A 75 6.81 1.08 8.27
C VAL A 75 5.40 0.80 8.79
N ASP A 76 5.19 0.94 10.09
CA ASP A 76 3.87 0.76 10.70
C ASP A 76 3.70 1.67 11.93
N VAL A 77 2.46 1.92 12.34
CA VAL A 77 2.12 2.64 13.58
C VAL A 77 1.93 1.69 14.77
N SER A 78 1.85 0.38 14.52
CA SER A 78 1.69 -0.64 15.54
C SER A 78 3.00 -0.91 16.25
N THR A 79 3.09 -0.52 17.52
CA THR A 79 4.23 -0.85 18.38
C THR A 79 4.48 -2.37 18.41
N TYR A 80 3.39 -3.16 18.53
CA TYR A 80 3.48 -4.62 18.50
C TYR A 80 4.13 -5.14 17.20
N ALA A 81 3.68 -4.67 16.05
CA ALA A 81 4.23 -5.12 14.77
C ALA A 81 5.69 -4.67 14.58
N CYS A 82 6.00 -3.43 14.96
CA CYS A 82 7.36 -2.89 14.84
C CYS A 82 8.36 -3.64 15.73
N GLU A 83 8.01 -3.90 17.00
CA GLU A 83 8.86 -4.67 17.92
C GLU A 83 9.04 -6.11 17.47
N LYS A 84 7.95 -6.77 17.04
CA LYS A 84 7.97 -8.19 16.66
C LYS A 84 8.68 -8.48 15.36
N TYR A 85 8.57 -7.60 14.36
CA TYR A 85 9.07 -7.84 13.00
C TYR A 85 10.22 -6.92 12.59
N GLY A 86 10.59 -5.95 13.42
CA GLY A 86 11.70 -5.01 13.18
C GLY A 86 11.37 -3.95 12.15
N TRP A 87 10.14 -3.38 12.19
CA TRP A 87 9.72 -2.30 11.33
C TRP A 87 10.09 -0.93 11.92
N GLU A 88 10.10 0.10 11.07
CA GLU A 88 10.19 1.48 11.52
C GLU A 88 8.84 1.94 12.09
N LEU A 89 8.84 2.44 13.33
CA LEU A 89 7.63 2.95 13.97
C LEU A 89 7.38 4.38 13.53
N ALA A 90 6.44 4.58 12.61
CA ALA A 90 6.07 5.90 12.12
C ALA A 90 4.66 5.92 11.53
N SER A 91 4.06 7.10 11.48
CA SER A 91 2.83 7.32 10.71
C SER A 91 3.14 7.52 9.23
N ILE A 92 2.34 6.93 8.36
CA ILE A 92 2.47 7.10 6.92
C ILE A 92 2.19 8.53 6.44
N SER A 93 1.56 9.37 7.28
CA SER A 93 1.24 10.76 6.96
C SER A 93 2.43 11.71 7.03
N ASP A 94 3.46 11.33 7.80
CA ASP A 94 4.62 12.17 8.10
C ASP A 94 5.98 11.43 8.13
N TYR A 95 5.99 10.15 7.76
CA TYR A 95 7.22 9.37 7.62
C TYR A 95 8.18 10.07 6.64
N ALA A 96 9.36 10.44 7.10
CA ALA A 96 10.31 11.26 6.36
C ALA A 96 11.75 10.71 6.45
N PRO A 97 12.06 9.61 5.75
CA PRO A 97 13.42 9.08 5.66
C PRO A 97 14.31 9.98 4.80
N ALA A 98 15.63 9.80 4.91
CA ALA A 98 16.61 10.57 4.14
C ALA A 98 16.60 10.25 2.63
N GLN A 99 15.98 9.15 2.22
CA GLN A 99 15.97 8.68 0.83
C GLN A 99 14.55 8.45 0.32
N SER A 100 14.37 8.57 -0.99
CA SER A 100 13.16 8.13 -1.70
C SER A 100 13.27 6.64 -2.09
N PHE A 101 12.13 6.06 -2.50
CA PHE A 101 12.03 4.65 -2.86
C PHE A 101 11.53 4.48 -4.30
N ASP A 102 12.06 3.47 -4.99
CA ASP A 102 11.62 3.14 -6.35
C ASP A 102 10.18 2.60 -6.38
N LEU A 103 9.79 1.88 -5.32
CA LEU A 103 8.42 1.38 -5.15
C LEU A 103 7.92 1.74 -3.74
N VAL A 104 6.88 2.55 -3.70
CA VAL A 104 6.09 2.80 -2.49
C VAL A 104 4.85 1.91 -2.53
N VAL A 105 4.57 1.21 -1.45
CA VAL A 105 3.40 0.34 -1.30
C VAL A 105 2.57 0.85 -0.15
N CYS A 106 1.26 0.98 -0.36
CA CYS A 106 0.29 1.24 0.69
C CYS A 106 -0.96 0.40 0.38
N HIS A 107 -1.09 -0.71 1.08
CA HIS A 107 -2.12 -1.70 0.86
C HIS A 107 -3.11 -1.72 2.04
N ASP A 108 -4.34 -1.27 1.79
CA ASP A 108 -5.46 -1.30 2.74
C ASP A 108 -5.18 -0.60 4.08
N VAL A 109 -4.65 0.63 4.03
CA VAL A 109 -4.27 1.42 5.21
C VAL A 109 -5.07 2.71 5.35
N LEU A 110 -5.32 3.45 4.27
CA LEU A 110 -5.89 4.80 4.35
C LEU A 110 -7.31 4.84 4.92
N GLN A 111 -8.04 3.73 4.88
CA GLN A 111 -9.35 3.63 5.51
C GLN A 111 -9.31 3.78 7.05
N TYR A 112 -8.16 3.58 7.68
CA TYR A 112 -8.00 3.80 9.13
C TYR A 112 -7.70 5.26 9.51
N LEU A 113 -7.35 6.09 8.54
CA LEU A 113 -7.00 7.49 8.75
C LEU A 113 -8.20 8.43 8.60
N GLY A 114 -8.27 9.47 9.42
CA GLY A 114 -9.17 10.58 9.19
C GLY A 114 -8.79 11.37 7.93
N ASP A 115 -9.68 12.23 7.43
CA ASP A 115 -9.51 12.96 6.17
C ASP A 115 -8.24 13.79 6.06
N LYS A 116 -7.86 14.44 7.17
CA LYS A 116 -6.65 15.26 7.25
C LYS A 116 -5.40 14.39 7.02
N ASP A 117 -5.31 13.29 7.76
CA ASP A 117 -4.13 12.41 7.74
C ASP A 117 -4.07 11.60 6.44
N ALA A 118 -5.23 11.16 5.91
CA ALA A 118 -5.29 10.50 4.61
C ALA A 118 -4.83 11.42 3.46
N LYS A 119 -5.18 12.72 3.48
CA LYS A 119 -4.65 13.71 2.53
C LYS A 119 -3.15 13.92 2.69
N ALA A 120 -2.67 14.00 3.94
CA ALA A 120 -1.25 14.12 4.23
C ALA A 120 -0.47 12.89 3.74
N ALA A 121 -0.98 11.68 3.97
CA ALA A 121 -0.39 10.43 3.49
C ALA A 121 -0.27 10.40 1.98
N ILE A 122 -1.32 10.76 1.22
CA ILE A 122 -1.24 10.80 -0.26
C ILE A 122 -0.17 11.78 -0.75
N LYS A 123 -0.05 12.95 -0.11
CA LYS A 123 1.03 13.90 -0.41
C LYS A 123 2.39 13.28 -0.07
N ASN A 124 2.48 12.59 1.06
CA ASN A 124 3.72 11.96 1.50
C ASN A 124 4.15 10.82 0.59
N PHE A 125 3.22 10.06 -0.01
CA PHE A 125 3.57 9.08 -1.04
C PHE A 125 4.38 9.68 -2.18
N ALA A 126 4.03 10.89 -2.62
CA ALA A 126 4.77 11.59 -3.67
C ALA A 126 6.19 12.01 -3.21
N ASN A 127 6.33 12.45 -1.96
CA ASN A 127 7.63 12.81 -1.40
C ASN A 127 8.58 11.62 -1.27
N LEU A 128 8.02 10.44 -0.95
CA LEU A 128 8.77 9.20 -0.76
C LEU A 128 9.09 8.47 -2.08
N ASN A 129 8.37 8.80 -3.15
CA ASN A 129 8.32 7.98 -4.36
C ASN A 129 9.20 8.54 -5.48
N ALA A 130 10.20 7.76 -5.86
CA ALA A 130 11.06 8.02 -7.02
C ALA A 130 10.65 7.21 -8.27
N GLY A 131 9.52 6.47 -8.22
CA GLY A 131 9.13 5.60 -9.32
C GLY A 131 7.66 5.17 -9.28
N MET A 132 7.43 3.94 -8.87
CA MET A 132 6.09 3.34 -8.82
C MET A 132 5.45 3.47 -7.44
N LEU A 133 4.13 3.66 -7.43
CA LEU A 133 3.28 3.49 -6.26
C LEU A 133 2.32 2.34 -6.50
N TYR A 134 2.21 1.42 -5.56
CA TYR A 134 1.05 0.54 -5.44
C TYR A 134 0.15 1.07 -4.33
N PHE A 135 -1.08 1.37 -4.66
CA PHE A 135 -2.06 1.90 -3.72
C PHE A 135 -3.37 1.13 -3.84
N SER A 136 -3.80 0.57 -2.73
CA SER A 136 -5.11 -0.06 -2.54
C SER A 136 -5.72 0.45 -1.25
N VAL A 137 -7.02 0.61 -1.25
CA VAL A 137 -7.80 1.07 -0.11
C VAL A 137 -9.22 0.53 -0.22
N LEU A 138 -9.82 0.17 0.89
CA LEU A 138 -11.23 -0.20 0.94
C LEU A 138 -12.07 1.07 0.71
N THR A 139 -12.69 1.16 -0.45
CA THR A 139 -13.61 2.24 -0.79
C THR A 139 -15.03 1.96 -0.27
N GLU A 140 -15.88 2.98 -0.26
CA GLU A 140 -17.29 2.83 0.10
C GLU A 140 -18.01 1.86 -0.86
N GLU A 141 -17.72 2.00 -2.15
CA GLU A 141 -18.27 1.12 -3.18
C GLU A 141 -17.86 -0.34 -2.95
N ASP A 142 -16.56 -0.59 -2.69
CA ASP A 142 -16.05 -1.94 -2.44
C ASP A 142 -16.60 -2.54 -1.15
N TYR A 143 -16.77 -1.73 -0.10
CA TYR A 143 -17.32 -2.20 1.16
C TYR A 143 -18.77 -2.71 0.99
N PHE A 144 -19.57 -2.04 0.17
CA PHE A 144 -20.99 -2.43 -0.03
C PHE A 144 -21.16 -3.50 -1.09
N GLU A 145 -20.33 -3.54 -2.12
CA GLU A 145 -20.55 -4.36 -3.31
C GLU A 145 -19.64 -5.60 -3.37
N ASN A 146 -18.38 -5.50 -2.86
CA ASN A 146 -17.35 -6.48 -3.20
C ASN A 146 -16.76 -7.22 -2.00
N CYS A 147 -16.88 -6.71 -0.77
CA CYS A 147 -16.20 -7.33 0.37
C CYS A 147 -17.09 -8.28 1.18
N ASP A 148 -16.47 -9.32 1.74
CA ASP A 148 -17.07 -10.15 2.78
C ASP A 148 -17.02 -9.42 4.13
N LYS A 149 -18.16 -8.85 4.54
CA LYS A 149 -18.26 -8.06 5.78
C LYS A 149 -17.93 -8.86 7.04
N SER A 150 -18.04 -10.18 7.02
CA SER A 150 -17.69 -11.04 8.16
C SER A 150 -16.18 -11.10 8.40
N ARG A 151 -15.38 -10.80 7.35
CA ARG A 151 -13.92 -10.84 7.34
C ARG A 151 -13.29 -9.46 7.24
N THR A 152 -14.11 -8.43 7.06
CA THR A 152 -13.66 -7.05 6.87
C THR A 152 -13.78 -6.28 8.18
N ASP A 153 -12.77 -5.50 8.52
CA ASP A 153 -12.84 -4.61 9.66
C ASP A 153 -13.85 -3.49 9.37
N SER A 154 -14.79 -3.31 10.29
CA SER A 154 -15.84 -2.28 10.19
C SER A 154 -15.46 -0.94 10.81
N MET A 155 -14.32 -0.90 11.55
CA MET A 155 -13.84 0.32 12.23
C MET A 155 -13.01 1.18 11.27
N VAL A 156 -13.61 1.59 10.16
CA VAL A 156 -12.93 2.28 9.06
C VAL A 156 -13.66 3.57 8.67
N ASN A 157 -12.91 4.52 8.12
CA ASN A 157 -13.41 5.74 7.50
C ASN A 157 -13.62 5.50 6.01
N LEU A 158 -14.79 5.02 5.62
CA LEU A 158 -15.11 4.77 4.22
C LEU A 158 -15.18 6.08 3.43
N ARG A 159 -14.63 6.04 2.21
CA ARG A 159 -14.69 7.13 1.24
C ARG A 159 -14.86 6.52 -0.14
N GLY A 160 -15.66 7.17 -0.98
CA GLY A 160 -15.80 6.77 -2.38
C GLY A 160 -14.49 6.92 -3.17
N ALA A 161 -14.32 6.11 -4.22
CA ALA A 161 -13.15 6.15 -5.10
C ALA A 161 -12.88 7.55 -5.66
N ASN A 162 -13.94 8.33 -5.90
CA ASN A 162 -13.85 9.71 -6.39
C ASN A 162 -13.21 10.69 -5.38
N TRP A 163 -13.16 10.32 -4.09
CA TRP A 163 -12.42 11.11 -3.12
C TRP A 163 -10.89 10.96 -3.28
N TYR A 164 -10.42 9.77 -3.67
CA TYR A 164 -8.98 9.45 -3.82
C TYR A 164 -8.43 9.90 -5.18
N ARG A 165 -9.14 9.61 -6.28
CA ARG A 165 -8.70 9.82 -7.67
C ARG A 165 -8.08 11.19 -7.94
N PRO A 166 -8.72 12.35 -7.65
CA PRO A 166 -8.13 13.65 -7.96
C PRO A 166 -6.90 13.98 -7.13
N LYS A 167 -6.76 13.39 -5.92
CA LYS A 167 -5.60 13.59 -5.05
C LYS A 167 -4.39 12.80 -5.53
N LEU A 168 -4.60 11.56 -5.96
CA LEU A 168 -3.55 10.72 -6.56
C LEU A 168 -3.11 11.27 -7.91
N ARG A 169 -4.05 11.65 -8.77
CA ARG A 169 -3.81 12.19 -10.11
C ARG A 169 -2.93 13.44 -10.10
N ARG A 170 -2.91 14.19 -9.01
CA ARG A 170 -2.02 15.35 -8.87
C ARG A 170 -0.54 14.96 -8.96
N TYR A 171 -0.17 13.78 -8.49
CA TYR A 171 1.22 13.34 -8.35
C TYR A 171 1.56 12.15 -9.24
N PHE A 172 0.58 11.35 -9.60
CA PHE A 172 0.79 10.07 -10.25
C PHE A 172 -0.07 9.94 -11.52
N ARG A 173 0.41 9.14 -12.47
CA ARG A 173 -0.36 8.57 -13.58
C ARG A 173 -0.90 7.21 -13.15
N ASN A 174 -2.18 6.97 -13.36
CA ASN A 174 -2.81 5.69 -13.03
C ASN A 174 -2.55 4.68 -14.14
N LEU A 175 -1.92 3.56 -13.81
CA LEU A 175 -1.57 2.47 -14.74
C LEU A 175 -2.58 1.30 -14.69
N GLY A 176 -3.62 1.40 -13.85
CA GLY A 176 -4.56 0.31 -13.59
C GLY A 176 -4.06 -0.68 -12.53
N GLY A 177 -4.96 -1.54 -12.04
CA GLY A 177 -4.63 -2.58 -11.06
C GLY A 177 -4.07 -2.08 -9.73
N GLY A 178 -4.32 -0.82 -9.35
CA GLY A 178 -3.72 -0.20 -8.16
C GLY A 178 -2.28 0.28 -8.35
N ALA A 179 -1.71 0.11 -9.54
CA ALA A 179 -0.38 0.60 -9.89
C ALA A 179 -0.45 2.04 -10.43
N TYR A 180 0.51 2.84 -10.02
CA TYR A 180 0.67 4.24 -10.43
C TYR A 180 2.13 4.53 -10.72
N MET A 181 2.40 5.49 -11.61
CA MET A 181 3.75 6.00 -11.89
C MET A 181 3.84 7.47 -11.47
N ASN A 182 4.89 7.83 -10.76
CA ASN A 182 5.17 9.22 -10.43
C ASN A 182 5.31 10.04 -11.72
N ARG A 183 4.67 11.21 -11.76
CA ARG A 183 4.65 12.08 -12.96
C ARG A 183 6.02 12.64 -13.33
N GLU A 184 6.94 12.69 -12.38
CA GLU A 184 8.31 13.18 -12.59
C GLU A 184 9.26 12.12 -13.18
N VAL A 185 8.82 10.86 -13.27
CA VAL A 185 9.62 9.76 -13.81
C VAL A 185 9.48 9.73 -15.33
N ASP A 186 10.63 9.73 -16.01
CA ASP A 186 10.71 9.60 -17.45
C ASP A 186 10.59 8.11 -17.87
N VAL A 187 9.35 7.66 -17.99
CA VAL A 187 8.98 6.34 -18.51
C VAL A 187 8.00 6.54 -19.64
N ALA A 188 8.27 5.92 -20.78
CA ALA A 188 7.36 5.94 -21.92
C ALA A 188 6.09 5.15 -21.60
N LEU A 189 4.96 5.84 -21.53
CA LEU A 189 3.64 5.25 -21.40
C LEU A 189 2.82 5.56 -22.65
N TYR A 190 2.34 4.52 -23.32
CA TYR A 190 1.47 4.68 -24.48
C TYR A 190 0.05 5.05 -24.03
N ALA A 191 -0.71 5.67 -24.92
CA ALA A 191 -2.01 6.25 -24.58
C ALA A 191 -3.05 5.25 -23.98
N LEU A 192 -2.91 3.96 -24.25
CA LEU A 192 -3.77 2.91 -23.66
C LEU A 192 -3.20 2.26 -22.39
N GLU A 193 -2.00 2.66 -21.94
CA GLU A 193 -1.34 2.09 -20.77
C GLU A 193 -1.62 2.87 -19.48
N HIS A 194 -2.31 3.99 -19.55
CA HIS A 194 -2.66 4.79 -18.38
C HIS A 194 -4.12 5.28 -18.44
N LEU A 195 -4.69 5.47 -17.26
CA LEU A 195 -6.08 5.89 -17.04
C LEU A 195 -6.08 7.31 -16.44
N ASP A 196 -6.04 8.32 -17.26
CA ASP A 196 -6.11 9.73 -16.83
C ASP A 196 -7.53 10.32 -16.88
#